data_48e11973b66e156142c15b8284177b83
#
_entry.id   48e11973b66e156142c15b8284177b83
#
_cell.length_a   1.000
_cell.length_b   1.000
_cell.length_c   1.000
_cell.angle_alpha   90.00
_cell.angle_beta   90.00
_cell.angle_gamma   90.00
#
_symmetry.space_group_name_H-M   'P 1'
#
loop_
_entity.id
_entity.type
_entity.pdbx_description
1 polymer ?
#
loop_
_entity_poly.entity_id
_entity_poly.type
_entity_poly.pdbx_seq_one_letter_code
_entity_poly.pdbx_strand_id
1 'polypeptide(L)'
;MRTPTETAYTATAPQLAAELRLPTNWLDYTILGIYFVVVLGIGFAARRSVKTSLDFFLSGRSLPAWITGLAFISANLAATEILGMAANSAQYGAYTVHWYWIGAIPAMVFLGLVMMPFYYGSKVRSVPEMLLLRFDKGAHLLSSALFAFAAILIAGVNLYALAIVVEALLGWPQWVAIVVAGFFVLAYITLGGLSSAIYNEVLQFFVILAALIPLSVLGLKKVGGWDGLSDKLTATHGDDFVSAWGGTGIGSANPLGANWLTIVLGLGFVLSFGYWTTNFAEVQRALSARNLSAAQRTPLIAAYPKIFIVFLVMIPGLVAAVLVPKIGTADSDLQYNDAIPYLMSQLLPNGVLGIAVTGLLAAFMAGMAANVSSFNTVFTNDIWAKYVVRGREDEYYVRFGRLITAIGVAASVGTAFLASSFSNIMSYLQTLFSFFNVPMFVVFIVGMFWKRASKKSGFWGLLAGTTAAMVNYFVLYKQDVIGIPTDQGANFVSAIAGFVAGAVVMVAVSLFTAPKPDEELQGLVYGTVSPGMAEPPAAGDDAWYRRPALLGWGAVILAAACYIPFSF
;
A
#
# COMPACT_ATOMS: atom_id res chain seq x y z
N MET A 1 53.31 21.76 2.52
CA MET A 1 51.93 22.00 2.09
C MET A 1 51.05 21.01 2.84
N ARG A 2 50.28 21.48 3.83
CA ARG A 2 49.37 20.64 4.62
C ARG A 2 48.04 20.58 3.86
N THR A 3 47.58 19.38 3.56
CA THR A 3 46.22 19.10 3.08
C THR A 3 45.20 19.52 4.12
N PRO A 4 44.02 20.08 3.72
CA PRO A 4 42.98 20.41 4.69
C PRO A 4 42.39 19.10 5.24
N THR A 5 42.42 18.98 6.55
CA THR A 5 41.77 17.94 7.34
C THR A 5 40.25 17.98 7.07
N GLU A 6 39.72 16.88 6.54
CA GLU A 6 38.29 16.56 6.62
C GLU A 6 37.88 16.59 8.10
N THR A 7 37.12 17.60 8.47
CA THR A 7 36.38 17.62 9.73
C THR A 7 35.26 16.61 9.59
N ALA A 8 35.47 15.41 10.12
CA ALA A 8 34.39 14.45 10.33
C ALA A 8 33.34 15.10 11.25
N TYR A 9 32.20 15.43 10.69
CA TYR A 9 31.01 15.86 11.44
C TYR A 9 30.49 14.66 12.23
N THR A 10 30.88 14.52 13.48
CA THR A 10 30.19 13.69 14.46
C THR A 10 29.13 14.55 15.11
N ALA A 11 27.98 14.67 14.44
CA ALA A 11 26.83 15.31 15.04
C ALA A 11 26.30 14.42 16.17
N THR A 12 26.05 15.01 17.33
CA THR A 12 25.41 14.30 18.47
C THR A 12 23.90 14.23 18.27
N ALA A 13 23.23 13.25 18.87
CA ALA A 13 21.77 13.07 18.75
C ALA A 13 20.92 14.36 18.93
N PRO A 14 21.29 15.34 19.80
CA PRO A 14 20.62 16.64 19.85
C PRO A 14 20.85 17.52 18.62
N GLN A 15 21.99 17.39 17.92
CA GLN A 15 22.27 18.16 16.69
C GLN A 15 21.47 17.64 15.52
N LEU A 16 21.21 16.35 15.45
CA LEU A 16 20.38 15.72 14.43
C LEU A 16 18.90 16.09 14.56
N ALA A 17 18.37 16.04 15.78
CA ALA A 17 17.01 16.50 16.05
C ALA A 17 16.83 17.98 15.65
N ALA A 18 17.91 18.78 15.68
CA ALA A 18 17.92 20.16 15.19
C ALA A 18 17.96 20.24 13.65
N GLU A 19 18.67 19.34 12.96
CA GLU A 19 18.72 19.30 11.48
C GLU A 19 17.41 18.82 10.83
N LEU A 20 16.69 17.92 11.48
CA LEU A 20 15.39 17.44 11.01
C LEU A 20 14.22 18.38 11.38
N ARG A 21 14.47 19.37 12.26
CA ARG A 21 13.42 20.29 12.68
C ARG A 21 12.99 21.18 11.52
N LEU A 22 11.71 21.12 11.18
CA LEU A 22 11.12 21.91 10.10
C LEU A 22 11.06 23.39 10.50
N PRO A 23 11.62 24.32 9.70
CA PRO A 23 11.64 25.76 10.00
C PRO A 23 10.27 26.41 9.72
N THR A 24 9.23 25.95 10.41
CA THR A 24 7.85 26.38 10.21
C THR A 24 7.54 27.72 10.87
N ASN A 25 6.59 28.45 10.29
CA ASN A 25 6.08 29.72 10.80
C ASN A 25 4.53 29.71 10.96
N TRP A 26 3.96 30.83 11.35
CA TRP A 26 2.52 30.97 11.56
C TRP A 26 1.68 30.64 10.31
N LEU A 27 2.19 30.91 9.10
CA LEU A 27 1.51 30.61 7.83
C LEU A 27 1.38 29.09 7.62
N ASP A 28 2.44 28.34 7.91
CA ASP A 28 2.46 26.87 7.79
C ASP A 28 1.43 26.24 8.74
N TYR A 29 1.38 26.71 9.98
CA TYR A 29 0.38 26.25 10.96
C TYR A 29 -1.04 26.65 10.59
N THR A 30 -1.23 27.81 9.94
CA THR A 30 -2.56 28.23 9.46
C THR A 30 -3.07 27.32 8.35
N ILE A 31 -2.22 26.98 7.38
CA ILE A 31 -2.55 26.04 6.30
C ILE A 31 -2.94 24.68 6.89
N LEU A 32 -2.14 24.16 7.82
CA LEU A 32 -2.42 22.92 8.52
C LEU A 32 -3.75 22.97 9.29
N GLY A 33 -4.01 24.08 10.01
CA GLY A 33 -5.25 24.28 10.75
C GLY A 33 -6.49 24.29 9.84
N ILE A 34 -6.42 24.99 8.71
CA ILE A 34 -7.51 25.01 7.70
C ILE A 34 -7.78 23.60 7.20
N TYR A 35 -6.74 22.84 6.86
CA TYR A 35 -6.89 21.46 6.41
C TYR A 35 -7.63 20.60 7.45
N PHE A 36 -7.24 20.63 8.72
CA PHE A 36 -7.92 19.86 9.76
C PHE A 36 -9.39 20.25 9.92
N VAL A 37 -9.71 21.56 9.87
CA VAL A 37 -11.09 22.03 9.92
C VAL A 37 -11.92 21.46 8.76
N VAL A 38 -11.37 21.46 7.54
CA VAL A 38 -12.05 20.91 6.36
C VAL A 38 -12.26 19.40 6.49
N VAL A 39 -11.23 18.64 6.88
CA VAL A 39 -11.31 17.18 7.06
C VAL A 39 -12.35 16.79 8.11
N LEU A 40 -12.34 17.47 9.27
CA LEU A 40 -13.33 17.23 10.32
C LEU A 40 -14.73 17.63 9.87
N GLY A 41 -14.86 18.74 9.11
CA GLY A 41 -16.11 19.20 8.51
C GLY A 41 -16.72 18.18 7.55
N ILE A 42 -15.90 17.58 6.66
CA ILE A 42 -16.32 16.48 5.76
C ILE A 42 -16.76 15.26 6.59
N GLY A 43 -15.98 14.87 7.59
CA GLY A 43 -16.32 13.76 8.49
C GLY A 43 -17.67 13.96 9.19
N PHE A 44 -17.91 15.16 9.70
CA PHE A 44 -19.14 15.50 10.37
C PHE A 44 -20.35 15.55 9.41
N ALA A 45 -20.17 16.09 8.20
CA ALA A 45 -21.20 16.11 7.17
C ALA A 45 -21.58 14.68 6.71
N ALA A 46 -20.58 13.82 6.49
CA ALA A 46 -20.77 12.43 6.07
C ALA A 46 -21.52 11.56 7.12
N ARG A 47 -21.47 11.95 8.40
CA ARG A 47 -22.19 11.24 9.48
C ARG A 47 -23.68 11.08 9.19
N ARG A 48 -24.29 12.07 8.52
CA ARG A 48 -25.73 12.07 8.22
C ARG A 48 -26.14 11.04 7.16
N SER A 49 -25.21 10.54 6.36
CA SER A 49 -25.47 9.55 5.31
C SER A 49 -25.45 8.09 5.80
N VAL A 50 -24.95 7.85 7.02
CA VAL A 50 -24.82 6.51 7.60
C VAL A 50 -26.11 6.11 8.32
N LYS A 51 -26.91 5.25 7.69
CA LYS A 51 -28.16 4.71 8.24
C LYS A 51 -28.12 3.20 8.48
N THR A 52 -27.38 2.47 7.64
CA THR A 52 -27.30 1.02 7.66
C THR A 52 -25.86 0.54 7.85
N SER A 53 -25.66 -0.74 8.12
CA SER A 53 -24.33 -1.36 8.14
C SER A 53 -23.67 -1.29 6.77
N LEU A 54 -24.42 -1.41 5.67
CA LEU A 54 -23.88 -1.26 4.33
C LEU A 54 -23.37 0.15 4.05
N ASP A 55 -24.06 1.19 4.55
CA ASP A 55 -23.59 2.58 4.44
C ASP A 55 -22.29 2.77 5.21
N PHE A 56 -22.21 2.21 6.42
CA PHE A 56 -21.04 2.37 7.29
C PHE A 56 -19.78 1.67 6.73
N PHE A 57 -19.92 0.43 6.23
CA PHE A 57 -18.80 -0.40 5.80
C PHE A 57 -18.48 -0.31 4.31
N LEU A 58 -19.45 0.02 3.44
CA LEU A 58 -19.30 0.06 1.98
C LEU A 58 -19.95 1.29 1.31
N SER A 59 -20.21 2.36 2.04
CA SER A 59 -20.82 3.60 1.50
C SER A 59 -22.10 3.36 0.70
N GLY A 60 -22.89 2.36 1.09
CA GLY A 60 -24.13 1.99 0.40
C GLY A 60 -23.96 1.52 -1.05
N ARG A 61 -22.74 1.29 -1.53
CA ARG A 61 -22.41 0.99 -2.93
C ARG A 61 -23.02 2.02 -3.90
N SER A 62 -22.83 3.28 -3.64
CA SER A 62 -23.50 4.37 -4.37
C SER A 62 -22.55 5.31 -5.12
N LEU A 63 -21.23 5.13 -4.98
CA LEU A 63 -20.24 6.09 -5.43
C LEU A 63 -19.87 5.94 -6.92
N PRO A 64 -19.65 7.06 -7.64
CA PRO A 64 -19.18 7.01 -9.02
C PRO A 64 -17.69 6.64 -9.11
N ALA A 65 -17.29 6.04 -10.26
CA ALA A 65 -15.94 5.51 -10.48
C ALA A 65 -14.79 6.52 -10.26
N TRP A 66 -15.00 7.80 -10.56
CA TRP A 66 -13.95 8.81 -10.40
C TRP A 66 -13.68 9.11 -8.91
N ILE A 67 -14.71 9.14 -8.07
CA ILE A 67 -14.57 9.30 -6.61
C ILE A 67 -13.85 8.08 -6.03
N THR A 68 -14.34 6.88 -6.35
CA THR A 68 -13.73 5.65 -5.83
C THR A 68 -12.32 5.44 -6.38
N GLY A 69 -12.02 5.86 -7.62
CA GLY A 69 -10.69 5.80 -8.23
C GLY A 69 -9.69 6.76 -7.57
N LEU A 70 -10.09 8.01 -7.32
CA LEU A 70 -9.24 8.97 -6.60
C LEU A 70 -9.04 8.55 -5.13
N ALA A 71 -10.08 8.05 -4.48
CA ALA A 71 -9.96 7.52 -3.12
C ALA A 71 -9.07 6.28 -3.06
N PHE A 72 -9.18 5.37 -4.03
CA PHE A 72 -8.35 4.18 -4.17
C PHE A 72 -6.86 4.54 -4.25
N ILE A 73 -6.49 5.48 -5.12
CA ILE A 73 -5.09 5.91 -5.23
C ILE A 73 -4.63 6.71 -4.01
N SER A 74 -5.48 7.54 -3.42
CA SER A 74 -5.15 8.33 -2.23
C SER A 74 -4.91 7.44 -1.01
N ALA A 75 -5.72 6.41 -0.80
CA ALA A 75 -5.52 5.43 0.28
C ALA A 75 -4.17 4.70 0.13
N ASN A 76 -3.74 4.44 -1.11
CA ASN A 76 -2.44 3.85 -1.40
C ASN A 76 -1.28 4.86 -1.25
N LEU A 77 -1.50 6.16 -1.50
CA LEU A 77 -0.51 7.23 -1.28
C LEU A 77 -0.33 7.53 0.22
N ALA A 78 -0.07 6.51 0.99
CA ALA A 78 0.15 6.56 2.43
C ALA A 78 1.65 6.66 2.77
N ALA A 79 2.00 6.41 4.02
CA ALA A 79 3.40 6.40 4.47
C ALA A 79 4.27 5.43 3.67
N THR A 80 3.71 4.29 3.31
CA THR A 80 4.33 3.26 2.49
C THR A 80 4.82 3.80 1.16
N GLU A 81 3.99 4.61 0.53
CA GLU A 81 4.26 5.18 -0.77
C GLU A 81 5.23 6.37 -0.67
N ILE A 82 5.00 7.28 0.26
CA ILE A 82 5.77 8.52 0.29
C ILE A 82 7.11 8.32 0.98
N LEU A 83 7.12 7.93 2.25
CA LEU A 83 8.37 7.72 2.98
C LEU A 83 9.05 6.43 2.54
N GLY A 84 8.29 5.33 2.43
CA GLY A 84 8.84 4.02 2.11
C GLY A 84 9.44 3.95 0.71
N MET A 85 8.81 4.55 -0.32
CA MET A 85 9.37 4.53 -1.67
C MET A 85 10.49 5.56 -1.86
N ALA A 86 10.48 6.68 -1.14
CA ALA A 86 11.62 7.59 -1.11
C ALA A 86 12.81 6.94 -0.41
N ALA A 87 12.61 6.26 0.72
CA ALA A 87 13.63 5.45 1.38
C ALA A 87 14.17 4.35 0.46
N ASN A 88 13.28 3.67 -0.26
CA ASN A 88 13.64 2.62 -1.20
C ASN A 88 14.50 3.16 -2.36
N SER A 89 14.18 4.34 -2.91
CA SER A 89 14.99 4.94 -3.97
C SER A 89 16.30 5.53 -3.45
N ALA A 90 16.35 6.04 -2.23
CA ALA A 90 17.60 6.45 -1.60
C ALA A 90 18.55 5.26 -1.36
N GLN A 91 17.99 4.08 -1.08
CA GLN A 91 18.76 2.85 -0.81
C GLN A 91 19.10 2.06 -2.08
N TYR A 92 18.18 1.95 -3.02
CA TYR A 92 18.28 1.05 -4.17
C TYR A 92 18.27 1.76 -5.53
N GLY A 93 18.16 3.07 -5.57
CA GLY A 93 18.21 3.84 -6.81
C GLY A 93 17.00 3.65 -7.73
N ALA A 94 17.26 3.63 -9.03
CA ALA A 94 16.26 3.57 -10.10
C ALA A 94 15.46 2.25 -10.12
N TYR A 95 15.92 1.17 -9.47
CA TYR A 95 15.14 -0.07 -9.34
C TYR A 95 13.75 0.15 -8.74
N THR A 96 13.57 1.25 -8.01
CA THR A 96 12.29 1.64 -7.40
C THR A 96 11.14 1.76 -8.42
N VAL A 97 11.40 2.02 -9.70
CA VAL A 97 10.36 2.07 -10.75
C VAL A 97 9.63 0.74 -10.93
N HIS A 98 10.27 -0.39 -10.57
CA HIS A 98 9.68 -1.72 -10.74
C HIS A 98 8.42 -1.93 -9.88
N TRP A 99 8.33 -1.30 -8.70
CA TRP A 99 7.13 -1.37 -7.86
C TRP A 99 5.90 -0.77 -8.53
N TYR A 100 6.11 0.16 -9.46
CA TYR A 100 5.06 0.88 -10.19
C TYR A 100 4.73 0.19 -11.50
N TRP A 101 5.67 0.17 -12.43
CA TRP A 101 5.37 -0.14 -13.83
C TRP A 101 5.22 -1.63 -14.12
N ILE A 102 6.06 -2.47 -13.52
CA ILE A 102 5.92 -3.94 -13.65
C ILE A 102 5.07 -4.53 -12.52
N GLY A 103 5.08 -3.89 -11.35
CA GLY A 103 4.32 -4.32 -10.19
C GLY A 103 2.88 -3.82 -10.21
N ALA A 104 2.67 -2.53 -9.87
CA ALA A 104 1.34 -2.00 -9.59
C ALA A 104 0.43 -2.00 -10.83
N ILE A 105 0.90 -1.48 -11.99
CA ILE A 105 0.00 -1.25 -13.12
C ILE A 105 -0.62 -2.54 -13.67
N PRO A 106 0.14 -3.62 -14.00
CA PRO A 106 -0.46 -4.87 -14.44
C PRO A 106 -1.41 -5.48 -13.40
N ALA A 107 -1.06 -5.40 -12.13
CA ALA A 107 -1.89 -5.92 -11.04
C ALA A 107 -3.19 -5.14 -10.86
N MET A 108 -3.18 -3.81 -10.98
CA MET A 108 -4.38 -2.96 -10.94
C MET A 108 -5.29 -3.23 -12.14
N VAL A 109 -4.70 -3.45 -13.33
CA VAL A 109 -5.47 -3.84 -14.52
C VAL A 109 -6.11 -5.21 -14.33
N PHE A 110 -5.38 -6.16 -13.79
CA PHE A 110 -5.91 -7.49 -13.47
C PHE A 110 -7.03 -7.40 -12.40
N LEU A 111 -6.87 -6.60 -11.37
CA LEU A 111 -7.92 -6.33 -10.40
C LEU A 111 -9.19 -5.82 -11.08
N GLY A 112 -9.07 -4.80 -11.94
CA GLY A 112 -10.23 -4.19 -12.62
C GLY A 112 -10.92 -5.12 -13.61
N LEU A 113 -10.16 -5.79 -14.46
CA LEU A 113 -10.71 -6.58 -15.56
C LEU A 113 -11.10 -8.00 -15.16
N VAL A 114 -10.35 -8.62 -14.26
CA VAL A 114 -10.50 -10.03 -13.91
C VAL A 114 -11.13 -10.23 -12.54
N MET A 115 -10.64 -9.54 -11.50
CA MET A 115 -11.08 -9.80 -10.13
C MET A 115 -12.40 -9.10 -9.77
N MET A 116 -12.63 -7.86 -10.24
CA MET A 116 -13.85 -7.11 -9.90
C MET A 116 -15.16 -7.80 -10.33
N PRO A 117 -15.27 -8.46 -11.50
CA PRO A 117 -16.45 -9.24 -11.83
C PRO A 117 -16.82 -10.29 -10.76
N PHE A 118 -15.82 -10.95 -10.15
CA PHE A 118 -16.05 -11.91 -9.08
C PHE A 118 -16.43 -11.23 -7.76
N TYR A 119 -15.65 -10.27 -7.31
CA TYR A 119 -15.89 -9.59 -6.04
C TYR A 119 -17.21 -8.83 -6.03
N TYR A 120 -17.43 -8.00 -7.04
CA TYR A 120 -18.63 -7.17 -7.11
C TYR A 120 -19.85 -8.01 -7.50
N GLY A 121 -19.72 -8.93 -8.45
CA GLY A 121 -20.78 -9.82 -8.90
C GLY A 121 -21.31 -10.77 -7.82
N SER A 122 -20.43 -11.28 -6.96
CA SER A 122 -20.79 -12.11 -5.81
C SER A 122 -21.36 -11.31 -4.64
N LYS A 123 -21.41 -9.98 -4.74
CA LYS A 123 -21.93 -9.06 -3.70
C LYS A 123 -21.28 -9.23 -2.32
N VAL A 124 -20.03 -9.74 -2.28
CA VAL A 124 -19.28 -9.90 -1.04
C VAL A 124 -18.98 -8.57 -0.38
N ARG A 125 -18.88 -8.57 0.95
CA ARG A 125 -18.58 -7.38 1.76
C ARG A 125 -17.10 -7.22 2.03
N SER A 126 -16.33 -8.30 1.84
CA SER A 126 -14.88 -8.35 2.05
C SER A 126 -14.21 -9.32 1.11
N VAL A 127 -12.89 -9.21 0.96
CA VAL A 127 -12.09 -10.18 0.19
C VAL A 127 -12.09 -11.57 0.85
N PRO A 128 -11.92 -11.73 2.18
CA PRO A 128 -12.05 -13.03 2.83
C PRO A 128 -13.40 -13.71 2.62
N GLU A 129 -14.50 -12.97 2.53
CA GLU A 129 -15.83 -13.53 2.29
C GLU A 129 -15.92 -14.31 0.97
N MET A 130 -15.16 -13.90 -0.05
CA MET A 130 -15.08 -14.67 -1.31
C MET A 130 -14.49 -16.07 -1.10
N LEU A 131 -13.53 -16.21 -0.17
CA LEU A 131 -12.98 -17.51 0.18
C LEU A 131 -13.99 -18.41 0.90
N LEU A 132 -14.93 -17.82 1.66
CA LEU A 132 -16.06 -18.58 2.24
C LEU A 132 -16.95 -19.17 1.15
N LEU A 133 -17.25 -18.39 0.13
CA LEU A 133 -18.08 -18.83 -0.98
C LEU A 133 -17.38 -19.92 -1.81
N ARG A 134 -16.10 -19.73 -2.09
CA ARG A 134 -15.34 -20.64 -2.97
C ARG A 134 -14.85 -21.89 -2.25
N PHE A 135 -14.48 -21.80 -1.01
CA PHE A 135 -13.90 -22.90 -0.21
C PHE A 135 -14.78 -23.27 0.99
N ASP A 136 -14.30 -23.00 2.20
CA ASP A 136 -14.99 -23.34 3.43
C ASP A 136 -14.79 -22.30 4.54
N LYS A 137 -15.39 -22.58 5.71
CA LYS A 137 -15.27 -21.74 6.90
C LYS A 137 -13.84 -21.64 7.43
N GLY A 138 -13.03 -22.69 7.26
CA GLY A 138 -11.65 -22.71 7.71
C GLY A 138 -10.79 -21.73 6.92
N ALA A 139 -10.87 -21.76 5.59
CA ALA A 139 -10.20 -20.82 4.70
C ALA A 139 -10.64 -19.37 4.98
N HIS A 140 -11.94 -19.14 5.17
CA HIS A 140 -12.48 -17.84 5.49
C HIS A 140 -11.97 -17.30 6.83
N LEU A 141 -12.05 -18.08 7.89
CA LEU A 141 -11.63 -17.63 9.23
C LEU A 141 -10.13 -17.35 9.29
N LEU A 142 -9.32 -18.24 8.69
CA LEU A 142 -7.86 -18.05 8.63
C LEU A 142 -7.50 -16.78 7.83
N SER A 143 -8.09 -16.59 6.65
CA SER A 143 -7.83 -15.40 5.83
C SER A 143 -8.31 -14.11 6.51
N SER A 144 -9.47 -14.13 7.18
CA SER A 144 -9.97 -12.98 7.93
C SER A 144 -9.05 -12.61 9.10
N ALA A 145 -8.53 -13.61 9.82
CA ALA A 145 -7.61 -13.39 10.93
C ALA A 145 -6.26 -12.84 10.44
N LEU A 146 -5.69 -13.44 9.39
CA LEU A 146 -4.42 -12.98 8.80
C LEU A 146 -4.55 -11.56 8.26
N PHE A 147 -5.64 -11.25 7.55
CA PHE A 147 -5.89 -9.91 7.04
C PHE A 147 -6.07 -8.89 8.18
N ALA A 148 -6.89 -9.20 9.18
CA ALA A 148 -7.12 -8.33 10.33
C ALA A 148 -5.80 -8.00 11.07
N PHE A 149 -4.95 -9.01 11.25
CA PHE A 149 -3.63 -8.83 11.86
C PHE A 149 -2.71 -7.96 10.99
N ALA A 150 -2.62 -8.24 9.69
CA ALA A 150 -1.82 -7.45 8.74
C ALA A 150 -2.28 -5.99 8.69
N ALA A 151 -3.59 -5.74 8.65
CA ALA A 151 -4.15 -4.40 8.58
C ALA A 151 -3.77 -3.54 9.80
N ILE A 152 -3.72 -4.13 11.00
CA ILE A 152 -3.26 -3.43 12.21
C ILE A 152 -1.77 -3.13 12.16
N LEU A 153 -0.93 -4.07 11.69
CA LEU A 153 0.50 -3.83 11.52
C LEU A 153 0.76 -2.69 10.52
N ILE A 154 0.06 -2.69 9.38
CA ILE A 154 0.19 -1.63 8.35
C ILE A 154 -0.36 -0.28 8.86
N ALA A 155 -1.44 -0.28 9.63
CA ALA A 155 -1.95 0.93 10.28
C ALA A 155 -0.94 1.51 11.25
N GLY A 156 -0.21 0.67 11.99
CA GLY A 156 0.90 1.08 12.86
C GLY A 156 2.04 1.73 12.10
N VAL A 157 2.39 1.23 10.91
CA VAL A 157 3.39 1.87 10.03
C VAL A 157 2.98 3.29 9.65
N ASN A 158 1.71 3.48 9.23
CA ASN A 158 1.21 4.81 8.89
C ASN A 158 1.22 5.76 10.10
N LEU A 159 0.93 5.24 11.28
CA LEU A 159 0.96 6.02 12.52
C LEU A 159 2.39 6.39 12.92
N TYR A 160 3.35 5.47 12.76
CA TYR A 160 4.77 5.75 12.96
C TYR A 160 5.29 6.83 12.00
N ALA A 161 4.96 6.73 10.72
CA ALA A 161 5.33 7.73 9.73
C ALA A 161 4.71 9.12 10.02
N LEU A 162 3.46 9.14 10.48
CA LEU A 162 2.81 10.37 10.96
C LEU A 162 3.58 10.97 12.14
N ALA A 163 4.03 10.12 13.07
CA ALA A 163 4.81 10.56 14.23
C ALA A 163 6.17 11.16 13.85
N ILE A 164 6.88 10.61 12.86
CA ILE A 164 8.12 11.19 12.32
C ILE A 164 7.89 12.65 11.88
N VAL A 165 6.81 12.91 11.15
CA VAL A 165 6.49 14.27 10.68
C VAL A 165 6.10 15.19 11.84
N VAL A 166 5.32 14.71 12.80
CA VAL A 166 4.93 15.49 14.00
C VAL A 166 6.15 15.79 14.87
N GLU A 167 7.07 14.85 15.03
CA GLU A 167 8.34 15.04 15.74
C GLU A 167 9.18 16.10 15.04
N ALA A 168 9.36 16.02 13.73
CA ALA A 168 10.10 17.02 12.94
C ALA A 168 9.42 18.41 12.98
N LEU A 169 8.09 18.47 13.01
CA LEU A 169 7.33 19.71 13.03
C LEU A 169 7.33 20.40 14.41
N LEU A 170 7.08 19.63 15.48
CA LEU A 170 6.82 20.16 16.81
C LEU A 170 7.97 19.90 17.80
N GLY A 171 8.93 19.03 17.44
CA GLY A 171 10.00 18.59 18.35
C GLY A 171 9.49 17.72 19.51
N TRP A 172 8.32 17.09 19.35
CA TRP A 172 7.79 16.21 20.38
C TRP A 172 8.49 14.86 20.40
N PRO A 173 8.62 14.22 21.58
CA PRO A 173 9.10 12.85 21.62
C PRO A 173 8.20 11.94 20.76
N GLN A 174 8.79 11.00 20.02
CA GLN A 174 8.10 10.13 19.07
C GLN A 174 6.88 9.42 19.66
N TRP A 175 6.98 8.94 20.91
CA TRP A 175 5.85 8.28 21.57
C TRP A 175 4.65 9.20 21.80
N VAL A 176 4.88 10.48 22.10
CA VAL A 176 3.81 11.50 22.23
C VAL A 176 3.17 11.72 20.86
N ALA A 177 3.99 11.87 19.82
CA ALA A 177 3.52 12.05 18.46
C ALA A 177 2.64 10.87 17.99
N ILE A 178 3.05 9.63 18.26
CA ILE A 178 2.28 8.41 17.97
C ILE A 178 0.91 8.44 18.66
N VAL A 179 0.86 8.72 19.95
CA VAL A 179 -0.39 8.72 20.74
C VAL A 179 -1.34 9.82 20.29
N VAL A 180 -0.83 11.04 20.10
CA VAL A 180 -1.63 12.19 19.66
C VAL A 180 -2.16 11.98 18.24
N ALA A 181 -1.33 11.49 17.33
CA ALA A 181 -1.75 11.17 15.97
C ALA A 181 -2.85 10.09 15.95
N GLY A 182 -2.71 9.05 16.76
CA GLY A 182 -3.74 8.02 16.93
C GLY A 182 -5.07 8.58 17.40
N PHE A 183 -5.05 9.51 18.36
CA PHE A 183 -6.26 10.19 18.83
C PHE A 183 -6.95 11.01 17.74
N PHE A 184 -6.20 11.77 16.95
CA PHE A 184 -6.75 12.55 15.84
C PHE A 184 -7.41 11.66 14.78
N VAL A 185 -6.76 10.56 14.41
CA VAL A 185 -7.30 9.62 13.43
C VAL A 185 -8.58 8.97 13.96
N LEU A 186 -8.60 8.56 15.24
CA LEU A 186 -9.78 8.00 15.88
C LEU A 186 -10.97 8.96 15.81
N ALA A 187 -10.73 10.24 16.06
CA ALA A 187 -11.79 11.25 16.13
C ALA A 187 -12.60 11.36 14.84
N TYR A 188 -11.95 11.33 13.67
CA TYR A 188 -12.70 11.49 12.41
C TYR A 188 -13.23 10.19 11.80
N ILE A 189 -12.54 9.04 11.99
CA ILE A 189 -12.99 7.76 11.43
C ILE A 189 -14.26 7.26 12.10
N THR A 190 -14.35 7.41 13.43
CA THR A 190 -15.48 6.87 14.21
C THR A 190 -16.81 7.53 13.85
N LEU A 191 -16.79 8.75 13.33
CA LEU A 191 -18.01 9.56 13.08
C LEU A 191 -18.74 9.21 11.79
N GLY A 192 -18.03 9.08 10.67
CA GLY A 192 -18.64 9.02 9.34
C GLY A 192 -18.47 7.70 8.58
N GLY A 193 -17.85 6.69 9.16
CA GLY A 193 -17.59 5.41 8.50
C GLY A 193 -16.80 5.56 7.19
N LEU A 194 -16.97 4.61 6.27
CA LEU A 194 -16.22 4.58 5.00
C LEU A 194 -16.54 5.78 4.09
N SER A 195 -17.76 6.30 4.08
CA SER A 195 -18.10 7.47 3.24
C SER A 195 -17.27 8.70 3.61
N SER A 196 -17.06 8.95 4.93
CA SER A 196 -16.20 10.02 5.40
C SER A 196 -14.76 9.83 4.94
N ALA A 197 -14.24 8.60 5.02
CA ALA A 197 -12.90 8.28 4.57
C ALA A 197 -12.74 8.56 3.08
N ILE A 198 -13.63 8.05 2.23
CA ILE A 198 -13.56 8.20 0.76
C ILE A 198 -13.60 9.67 0.33
N TYR A 199 -14.49 10.50 0.87
CA TYR A 199 -14.54 11.91 0.51
C TYR A 199 -13.31 12.69 0.98
N ASN A 200 -12.79 12.37 2.17
CA ASN A 200 -11.52 12.93 2.63
C ASN A 200 -10.34 12.48 1.75
N GLU A 201 -10.30 11.21 1.34
CA GLU A 201 -9.26 10.66 0.46
C GLU A 201 -9.23 11.37 -0.91
N VAL A 202 -10.38 11.76 -1.46
CA VAL A 202 -10.43 12.56 -2.70
C VAL A 202 -9.78 13.93 -2.50
N LEU A 203 -10.07 14.63 -1.40
CA LEU A 203 -9.40 15.89 -1.07
C LEU A 203 -7.90 15.67 -0.86
N GLN A 204 -7.55 14.66 -0.09
CA GLN A 204 -6.17 14.30 0.26
C GLN A 204 -5.32 14.02 -0.97
N PHE A 205 -5.85 13.38 -2.01
CA PHE A 205 -5.14 13.17 -3.26
C PHE A 205 -4.54 14.47 -3.83
N PHE A 206 -5.33 15.54 -3.93
CA PHE A 206 -4.86 16.81 -4.45
C PHE A 206 -3.87 17.52 -3.51
N VAL A 207 -4.08 17.42 -2.20
CA VAL A 207 -3.18 17.99 -1.19
C VAL A 207 -1.82 17.29 -1.20
N ILE A 208 -1.81 15.96 -1.36
CA ILE A 208 -0.58 15.16 -1.49
C ILE A 208 0.21 15.56 -2.75
N LEU A 209 -0.45 15.73 -3.89
CA LEU A 209 0.22 16.18 -5.11
C LEU A 209 0.79 17.59 -4.95
N ALA A 210 0.04 18.51 -4.34
CA ALA A 210 0.50 19.86 -4.05
C ALA A 210 1.72 19.89 -3.11
N ALA A 211 1.88 18.87 -2.25
CA ALA A 211 3.03 18.69 -1.37
C ALA A 211 4.26 18.15 -2.09
N LEU A 212 4.09 17.11 -2.90
CA LEU A 212 5.20 16.35 -3.48
C LEU A 212 5.78 17.02 -4.74
N ILE A 213 4.96 17.70 -5.55
CA ILE A 213 5.43 18.35 -6.78
C ILE A 213 6.51 19.41 -6.49
N PRO A 214 6.31 20.38 -5.58
CA PRO A 214 7.34 21.36 -5.26
C PRO A 214 8.62 20.73 -4.72
N LEU A 215 8.50 19.71 -3.85
CA LEU A 215 9.64 19.01 -3.28
C LEU A 215 10.50 18.35 -4.36
N SER A 216 9.87 17.62 -5.28
CA SER A 216 10.56 16.96 -6.39
C SER A 216 11.22 17.96 -7.35
N VAL A 217 10.51 19.04 -7.70
CA VAL A 217 11.02 20.09 -8.61
C VAL A 217 12.19 20.85 -7.99
N LEU A 218 12.07 21.29 -6.75
CA LEU A 218 13.13 22.03 -6.06
C LEU A 218 14.33 21.13 -5.76
N GLY A 219 14.10 19.88 -5.38
CA GLY A 219 15.14 18.87 -5.20
C GLY A 219 15.94 18.66 -6.48
N LEU A 220 15.25 18.44 -7.61
CA LEU A 220 15.88 18.23 -8.90
C LEU A 220 16.68 19.45 -9.35
N LYS A 221 16.14 20.67 -9.17
CA LYS A 221 16.87 21.92 -9.46
C LYS A 221 18.15 22.05 -8.60
N LYS A 222 18.10 21.66 -7.34
CA LYS A 222 19.25 21.75 -6.39
C LYS A 222 20.44 20.91 -6.83
N VAL A 223 20.19 19.75 -7.44
CA VAL A 223 21.25 18.84 -7.89
C VAL A 223 21.72 19.09 -9.32
N GLY A 224 21.11 20.02 -10.06
CA GLY A 224 21.51 20.38 -11.44
C GLY A 224 20.64 19.75 -12.54
N GLY A 225 19.37 19.47 -12.22
CA GLY A 225 18.45 18.81 -13.15
C GLY A 225 18.64 17.29 -13.16
N TRP A 226 18.07 16.64 -14.19
CA TRP A 226 18.18 15.19 -14.33
C TRP A 226 19.62 14.74 -14.61
N ASP A 227 20.31 15.43 -15.50
CA ASP A 227 21.70 15.12 -15.87
C ASP A 227 22.62 15.25 -14.64
N GLY A 228 22.50 16.38 -13.90
CA GLY A 228 23.26 16.57 -12.68
C GLY A 228 22.94 15.58 -11.57
N LEU A 229 21.71 15.10 -11.49
CA LEU A 229 21.31 14.01 -10.57
C LEU A 229 21.99 12.70 -10.98
N SER A 230 21.88 12.32 -12.25
CA SER A 230 22.44 11.09 -12.80
C SER A 230 23.97 11.05 -12.64
N ASP A 231 24.67 12.11 -13.05
CA ASP A 231 26.14 12.19 -12.95
C ASP A 231 26.64 12.03 -11.51
N LYS A 232 25.97 12.69 -10.55
CA LYS A 232 26.34 12.61 -9.12
C LYS A 232 26.06 11.24 -8.52
N LEU A 233 24.93 10.61 -8.87
CA LEU A 233 24.60 9.27 -8.41
C LEU A 233 25.56 8.24 -8.98
N THR A 234 25.88 8.30 -10.29
CA THR A 234 26.87 7.44 -10.92
C THR A 234 28.24 7.58 -10.24
N ALA A 235 28.67 8.82 -9.96
CA ALA A 235 29.95 9.08 -9.30
C ALA A 235 30.03 8.53 -7.87
N THR A 236 28.90 8.46 -7.14
CA THR A 236 28.86 8.04 -5.73
C THR A 236 28.44 6.59 -5.52
N HIS A 237 27.54 6.07 -6.36
CA HIS A 237 26.90 4.76 -6.20
C HIS A 237 27.13 3.80 -7.38
N GLY A 238 27.72 4.29 -8.49
CA GLY A 238 27.96 3.51 -9.72
C GLY A 238 26.79 3.55 -10.69
N ASP A 239 27.02 3.09 -11.93
CA ASP A 239 26.07 3.15 -13.07
C ASP A 239 24.80 2.33 -12.81
N ASP A 240 24.90 1.21 -12.10
CA ASP A 240 23.76 0.35 -11.79
C ASP A 240 22.69 1.06 -10.95
N PHE A 241 23.07 2.08 -10.18
CA PHE A 241 22.13 2.80 -9.30
C PHE A 241 21.16 3.72 -10.07
N VAL A 242 21.56 4.17 -11.26
CA VAL A 242 20.73 5.03 -12.13
C VAL A 242 19.98 4.27 -13.21
N SER A 243 20.28 2.99 -13.39
CA SER A 243 19.60 2.08 -14.32
C SER A 243 18.55 1.22 -13.61
N ALA A 244 17.37 1.08 -14.22
CA ALA A 244 16.36 0.18 -13.66
C ALA A 244 16.73 -1.31 -13.76
N TRP A 245 17.55 -1.69 -14.74
CA TRP A 245 17.94 -3.07 -15.03
C TRP A 245 19.46 -3.33 -14.92
N GLY A 246 20.24 -2.33 -14.51
CA GLY A 246 21.68 -2.48 -14.32
C GLY A 246 21.97 -3.63 -13.33
N GLY A 247 23.00 -4.43 -13.60
CA GLY A 247 23.42 -5.51 -12.71
C GLY A 247 22.38 -6.58 -12.37
N THR A 248 21.22 -6.66 -13.05
CA THR A 248 20.16 -7.64 -12.75
C THR A 248 20.34 -8.99 -13.44
N GLY A 249 21.46 -9.25 -14.10
CA GLY A 249 21.80 -10.55 -14.66
C GLY A 249 21.80 -11.67 -13.61
N ILE A 250 21.55 -12.91 -14.03
CA ILE A 250 21.65 -14.06 -13.12
C ILE A 250 23.12 -14.23 -12.70
N GLY A 251 23.37 -14.19 -11.39
CA GLY A 251 24.71 -14.25 -10.82
C GLY A 251 25.44 -12.91 -10.73
N SER A 252 24.84 -11.81 -11.16
CA SER A 252 25.36 -10.45 -10.99
C SER A 252 24.98 -9.89 -9.61
N ALA A 253 25.84 -9.02 -9.06
CA ALA A 253 25.56 -8.27 -7.86
C ALA A 253 24.95 -6.91 -8.23
N ASN A 254 23.95 -6.46 -7.50
CA ASN A 254 23.34 -5.13 -7.64
C ASN A 254 22.84 -4.63 -6.27
N PRO A 255 22.57 -3.32 -6.11
CA PRO A 255 22.08 -2.74 -4.86
C PRO A 255 20.82 -3.40 -4.30
N LEU A 256 19.90 -3.85 -5.17
CA LEU A 256 18.65 -4.49 -4.77
C LEU A 256 18.85 -5.93 -4.26
N GLY A 257 19.96 -6.59 -4.62
CA GLY A 257 20.21 -8.00 -4.28
C GLY A 257 19.26 -8.99 -4.96
N ALA A 258 18.75 -8.65 -6.15
CA ALA A 258 17.77 -9.45 -6.87
C ALA A 258 18.06 -9.45 -8.38
N ASN A 259 18.02 -10.62 -9.01
CA ASN A 259 18.11 -10.74 -10.46
C ASN A 259 16.77 -10.43 -11.14
N TRP A 260 16.81 -10.20 -12.47
CA TRP A 260 15.62 -9.85 -13.26
C TRP A 260 14.46 -10.84 -13.09
N LEU A 261 14.74 -12.16 -12.99
CA LEU A 261 13.71 -13.18 -12.81
C LEU A 261 13.01 -13.03 -11.45
N THR A 262 13.77 -12.79 -10.40
CA THR A 262 13.25 -12.55 -9.04
C THR A 262 12.45 -11.24 -8.99
N ILE A 263 12.88 -10.21 -9.71
CA ILE A 263 12.14 -8.94 -9.81
C ILE A 263 10.80 -9.19 -10.56
N VAL A 264 10.82 -9.83 -11.72
CA VAL A 264 9.61 -10.05 -12.52
C VAL A 264 8.62 -10.99 -11.82
N LEU A 265 9.09 -12.12 -11.32
CA LEU A 265 8.21 -13.11 -10.69
C LEU A 265 7.88 -12.75 -9.24
N GLY A 266 8.88 -12.40 -8.43
CA GLY A 266 8.70 -12.11 -7.01
C GLY A 266 7.97 -10.80 -6.77
N LEU A 267 8.53 -9.69 -7.25
CA LEU A 267 7.91 -8.38 -7.10
C LEU A 267 6.76 -8.18 -8.09
N GLY A 268 7.02 -8.34 -9.40
CA GLY A 268 6.08 -7.97 -10.45
C GLY A 268 4.81 -8.82 -10.42
N PHE A 269 4.95 -10.14 -10.37
CA PHE A 269 3.78 -11.02 -10.39
C PHE A 269 3.27 -11.35 -8.98
N VAL A 270 4.09 -11.96 -8.12
CA VAL A 270 3.56 -12.56 -6.88
C VAL A 270 3.21 -11.51 -5.82
N LEU A 271 4.14 -10.62 -5.45
CA LEU A 271 3.91 -9.60 -4.42
C LEU A 271 2.89 -8.57 -4.86
N SER A 272 3.06 -8.02 -6.07
CA SER A 272 2.20 -6.93 -6.53
C SER A 272 0.78 -7.40 -6.82
N PHE A 273 0.60 -8.52 -7.52
CA PHE A 273 -0.75 -9.07 -7.70
C PHE A 273 -1.35 -9.48 -6.35
N GLY A 274 -0.54 -10.08 -5.45
CA GLY A 274 -0.97 -10.38 -4.10
C GLY A 274 -1.53 -9.15 -3.39
N TYR A 275 -0.76 -8.07 -3.33
CA TYR A 275 -1.18 -6.83 -2.69
C TYR A 275 -2.42 -6.22 -3.37
N TRP A 276 -2.33 -5.89 -4.67
CA TRP A 276 -3.40 -5.13 -5.35
C TRP A 276 -4.72 -5.88 -5.47
N THR A 277 -4.71 -7.21 -5.48
CA THR A 277 -5.94 -8.00 -5.65
C THR A 277 -6.56 -8.48 -4.34
N THR A 278 -5.77 -8.62 -3.27
CA THR A 278 -6.26 -9.19 -2.00
C THR A 278 -6.23 -8.24 -0.82
N ASN A 279 -5.52 -7.11 -0.90
CA ASN A 279 -5.57 -6.10 0.15
C ASN A 279 -6.94 -5.43 0.18
N PHE A 280 -7.74 -5.80 1.17
CA PHE A 280 -9.10 -5.30 1.27
C PHE A 280 -9.16 -3.80 1.55
N ALA A 281 -8.12 -3.19 2.11
CA ALA A 281 -8.07 -1.73 2.27
C ALA A 281 -8.24 -1.00 0.94
N GLU A 282 -7.64 -1.51 -0.14
CA GLU A 282 -7.77 -0.97 -1.49
C GLU A 282 -9.07 -1.43 -2.16
N VAL A 283 -9.33 -2.74 -2.15
CA VAL A 283 -10.50 -3.36 -2.81
C VAL A 283 -11.82 -2.80 -2.28
N GLN A 284 -11.89 -2.41 -1.00
CA GLN A 284 -13.07 -1.83 -0.36
C GLN A 284 -13.58 -0.57 -1.09
N ARG A 285 -12.66 0.27 -1.62
CA ARG A 285 -13.03 1.46 -2.41
C ARG A 285 -13.73 1.07 -3.71
N ALA A 286 -13.21 0.06 -4.40
CA ALA A 286 -13.85 -0.45 -5.62
C ALA A 286 -15.22 -1.09 -5.33
N LEU A 287 -15.36 -1.82 -4.22
CA LEU A 287 -16.63 -2.39 -3.79
C LEU A 287 -17.69 -1.36 -3.38
N SER A 288 -17.29 -0.13 -3.10
CA SER A 288 -18.18 1.00 -2.77
C SER A 288 -18.78 1.68 -4.02
N ALA A 289 -18.35 1.28 -5.21
CA ALA A 289 -18.85 1.82 -6.48
C ALA A 289 -20.31 1.43 -6.74
N ARG A 290 -21.02 2.29 -7.48
CA ARG A 290 -22.48 2.17 -7.71
C ARG A 290 -22.91 0.99 -8.59
N ASN A 291 -22.03 0.47 -9.45
CA ASN A 291 -22.28 -0.67 -10.32
C ASN A 291 -20.98 -1.37 -10.71
N LEU A 292 -21.06 -2.53 -11.36
CA LEU A 292 -19.89 -3.32 -11.75
C LEU A 292 -18.94 -2.54 -12.67
N SER A 293 -19.44 -1.81 -13.67
CA SER A 293 -18.61 -1.01 -14.58
C SER A 293 -17.82 0.07 -13.81
N ALA A 294 -18.43 0.73 -12.83
CA ALA A 294 -17.77 1.69 -11.97
C ALA A 294 -16.71 1.02 -11.06
N ALA A 295 -17.01 -0.17 -10.52
CA ALA A 295 -16.09 -0.96 -9.72
C ALA A 295 -14.85 -1.39 -10.53
N GLN A 296 -15.04 -1.86 -11.76
CA GLN A 296 -13.93 -2.20 -12.67
C GLN A 296 -13.06 -0.99 -13.00
N ARG A 297 -13.68 0.17 -13.28
CA ARG A 297 -12.96 1.41 -13.61
C ARG A 297 -12.21 2.02 -12.42
N THR A 298 -12.57 1.72 -11.19
CA THR A 298 -11.92 2.25 -9.99
C THR A 298 -10.40 2.05 -10.02
N PRO A 299 -9.85 0.82 -10.05
CA PRO A 299 -8.40 0.62 -10.12
C PRO A 299 -7.80 1.09 -11.45
N LEU A 300 -8.56 1.07 -12.55
CA LEU A 300 -8.07 1.52 -13.85
C LEU A 300 -7.88 3.04 -13.91
N ILE A 301 -8.78 3.82 -13.33
CA ILE A 301 -8.62 5.28 -13.20
C ILE A 301 -7.42 5.60 -12.30
N ALA A 302 -7.28 4.87 -11.19
CA ALA A 302 -6.17 5.03 -10.26
C ALA A 302 -4.80 4.67 -10.87
N ALA A 303 -4.75 3.77 -11.86
CA ALA A 303 -3.52 3.36 -12.53
C ALA A 303 -2.81 4.52 -13.25
N TYR A 304 -3.55 5.45 -13.87
CA TYR A 304 -2.95 6.56 -14.61
C TYR A 304 -2.12 7.51 -13.72
N PRO A 305 -2.64 8.09 -12.64
CA PRO A 305 -1.79 8.88 -11.76
C PRO A 305 -0.68 8.04 -11.14
N LYS A 306 -0.90 6.73 -10.86
CA LYS A 306 0.11 5.83 -10.31
C LYS A 306 1.36 5.72 -11.19
N ILE A 307 1.21 5.73 -12.51
CA ILE A 307 2.33 5.70 -13.47
C ILE A 307 3.30 6.87 -13.24
N PHE A 308 2.78 8.05 -12.91
CA PHE A 308 3.57 9.28 -12.76
C PHE A 308 3.99 9.58 -11.31
N ILE A 309 3.27 9.05 -10.33
CA ILE A 309 3.58 9.26 -8.91
C ILE A 309 4.98 8.75 -8.55
N VAL A 310 5.49 7.73 -9.25
CA VAL A 310 6.85 7.25 -9.06
C VAL A 310 7.88 8.38 -9.10
N PHE A 311 7.75 9.31 -10.03
CA PHE A 311 8.68 10.44 -10.14
C PHE A 311 8.61 11.38 -8.93
N LEU A 312 7.41 11.55 -8.34
CA LEU A 312 7.20 12.43 -7.20
C LEU A 312 7.75 11.86 -5.88
N VAL A 313 7.95 10.55 -5.80
CA VAL A 313 8.50 9.90 -4.59
C VAL A 313 9.93 9.40 -4.80
N MET A 314 10.27 8.94 -6.01
CA MET A 314 11.60 8.44 -6.33
C MET A 314 12.62 9.60 -6.42
N ILE A 315 12.30 10.67 -7.13
CA ILE A 315 13.21 11.81 -7.29
C ILE A 315 13.67 12.37 -5.94
N PRO A 316 12.79 12.67 -4.97
CA PRO A 316 13.25 13.09 -3.66
C PRO A 316 14.19 12.09 -2.98
N GLY A 317 13.92 10.79 -3.05
CA GLY A 317 14.82 9.79 -2.48
C GLY A 317 16.19 9.78 -3.14
N LEU A 318 16.26 9.85 -4.47
CA LEU A 318 17.53 9.96 -5.22
C LEU A 318 18.28 11.26 -4.89
N VAL A 319 17.56 12.39 -4.77
CA VAL A 319 18.15 13.66 -4.35
C VAL A 319 18.72 13.57 -2.94
N ALA A 320 18.02 12.90 -2.02
CA ALA A 320 18.53 12.67 -0.67
C ALA A 320 19.82 11.84 -0.68
N ALA A 321 19.90 10.81 -1.52
CA ALA A 321 21.12 10.00 -1.68
C ALA A 321 22.33 10.82 -2.20
N VAL A 322 22.08 11.85 -3.04
CA VAL A 322 23.13 12.77 -3.50
C VAL A 322 23.54 13.76 -2.41
N LEU A 323 22.58 14.34 -1.67
CA LEU A 323 22.85 15.36 -0.68
C LEU A 323 23.40 14.78 0.63
N VAL A 324 23.08 13.54 0.94
CA VAL A 324 23.53 12.78 2.10
C VAL A 324 24.04 11.40 1.65
N PRO A 325 25.26 11.30 1.08
CA PRO A 325 25.73 10.05 0.46
C PRO A 325 25.80 8.83 1.39
N LYS A 326 25.79 9.04 2.70
CA LYS A 326 25.82 7.98 3.72
C LYS A 326 24.46 7.76 4.39
N ILE A 327 23.38 8.32 3.87
CA ILE A 327 22.03 8.15 4.45
C ILE A 327 21.73 6.66 4.66
N GLY A 328 21.23 6.30 5.83
CA GLY A 328 20.85 4.93 6.17
C GLY A 328 22.00 3.96 6.42
N THR A 329 23.25 4.42 6.37
CA THR A 329 24.43 3.61 6.73
C THR A 329 24.81 3.82 8.21
N ALA A 330 25.66 2.94 8.74
CA ALA A 330 26.16 3.05 10.13
C ALA A 330 26.94 4.34 10.42
N ASP A 331 27.44 5.00 9.36
CA ASP A 331 28.20 6.25 9.46
C ASP A 331 27.30 7.50 9.38
N SER A 332 26.00 7.32 9.28
CA SER A 332 25.01 8.41 9.22
C SER A 332 23.99 8.26 10.34
N ASP A 333 23.67 9.36 10.97
CA ASP A 333 22.59 9.41 11.95
C ASP A 333 21.20 9.47 11.27
N LEU A 334 21.13 9.85 9.96
CA LEU A 334 19.90 9.84 9.17
C LEU A 334 19.62 8.45 8.61
N GLN A 335 18.39 7.98 8.82
CA GLN A 335 17.89 6.76 8.22
C GLN A 335 17.29 7.03 6.83
N TYR A 336 17.11 5.99 6.02
CA TYR A 336 16.44 6.14 4.72
C TYR A 336 15.05 6.74 4.83
N ASN A 337 14.30 6.45 5.90
CA ASN A 337 12.97 7.01 6.15
C ASN A 337 12.98 8.54 6.37
N ASP A 338 14.12 9.12 6.71
CA ASP A 338 14.28 10.55 6.97
C ASP A 338 14.50 11.37 5.68
N ALA A 339 14.63 10.71 4.52
CA ALA A 339 14.89 11.37 3.24
C ALA A 339 13.91 12.52 2.94
N ILE A 340 12.61 12.29 3.07
CA ILE A 340 11.57 13.30 2.80
C ILE A 340 11.59 14.43 3.84
N PRO A 341 11.52 14.18 5.16
CA PRO A 341 11.60 15.23 6.18
C PRO A 341 12.88 16.08 6.05
N TYR A 342 14.03 15.44 5.80
CA TYR A 342 15.30 16.14 5.57
C TYR A 342 15.21 17.10 4.38
N LEU A 343 14.76 16.63 3.21
CA LEU A 343 14.64 17.48 2.03
C LEU A 343 13.62 18.62 2.24
N MET A 344 12.55 18.38 2.97
CA MET A 344 11.58 19.43 3.30
C MET A 344 12.22 20.53 4.15
N SER A 345 13.03 20.17 5.14
CA SER A 345 13.74 21.15 5.99
C SER A 345 14.75 21.98 5.21
N GLN A 346 15.41 21.40 4.21
CA GLN A 346 16.48 22.03 3.44
C GLN A 346 16.04 22.82 2.21
N LEU A 347 14.90 22.44 1.61
CA LEU A 347 14.54 22.94 0.28
C LEU A 347 13.27 23.78 0.24
N LEU A 348 12.35 23.60 1.20
CA LEU A 348 11.03 24.22 1.08
C LEU A 348 10.96 25.56 1.82
N PRO A 349 10.59 26.66 1.14
CA PRO A 349 10.29 27.93 1.80
C PRO A 349 8.96 27.85 2.56
N ASN A 350 8.79 28.73 3.55
CA ASN A 350 7.57 28.87 4.33
C ASN A 350 6.35 29.06 3.43
N GLY A 351 5.21 28.51 3.82
CA GLY A 351 3.99 28.41 3.01
C GLY A 351 4.00 27.15 2.14
N VAL A 352 5.04 26.93 1.33
CA VAL A 352 5.21 25.66 0.60
C VAL A 352 5.51 24.51 1.58
N LEU A 353 6.30 24.78 2.61
CA LEU A 353 6.55 23.85 3.70
C LEU A 353 5.24 23.45 4.42
N GLY A 354 4.38 24.42 4.72
CA GLY A 354 3.08 24.14 5.32
C GLY A 354 2.19 23.24 4.47
N ILE A 355 2.16 23.46 3.14
CA ILE A 355 1.45 22.59 2.19
C ILE A 355 2.06 21.18 2.21
N ALA A 356 3.39 21.09 2.21
CA ALA A 356 4.09 19.79 2.19
C ALA A 356 3.83 18.99 3.47
N VAL A 357 3.94 19.60 4.64
CA VAL A 357 3.60 18.98 5.93
C VAL A 357 2.14 18.53 5.93
N THR A 358 1.23 19.40 5.49
CA THR A 358 -0.20 19.08 5.39
C THR A 358 -0.43 17.88 4.48
N GLY A 359 0.27 17.79 3.34
CA GLY A 359 0.17 16.68 2.41
C GLY A 359 0.66 15.35 2.99
N LEU A 360 1.77 15.36 3.74
CA LEU A 360 2.26 14.16 4.42
C LEU A 360 1.28 13.69 5.52
N LEU A 361 0.81 14.61 6.35
CA LEU A 361 -0.19 14.29 7.38
C LEU A 361 -1.47 13.75 6.75
N ALA A 362 -1.92 14.37 5.64
CA ALA A 362 -3.07 13.90 4.87
C ALA A 362 -2.88 12.45 4.38
N ALA A 363 -1.73 12.16 3.78
CA ALA A 363 -1.40 10.85 3.25
C ALA A 363 -1.41 9.76 4.34
N PHE A 364 -0.77 10.03 5.46
CA PHE A 364 -0.67 9.04 6.54
C PHE A 364 -2.01 8.82 7.24
N MET A 365 -2.79 9.88 7.40
CA MET A 365 -4.15 9.78 7.90
C MET A 365 -5.05 8.97 6.96
N ALA A 366 -4.92 9.15 5.63
CA ALA A 366 -5.65 8.35 4.64
C ALA A 366 -5.31 6.87 4.74
N GLY A 367 -4.02 6.53 4.74
CA GLY A 367 -3.56 5.15 4.86
C GLY A 367 -3.97 4.48 6.16
N MET A 368 -3.88 5.19 7.29
CA MET A 368 -4.36 4.67 8.57
C MET A 368 -5.87 4.46 8.56
N ALA A 369 -6.65 5.42 8.05
CA ALA A 369 -8.10 5.31 7.94
C ALA A 369 -8.50 4.11 7.08
N ALA A 370 -7.81 3.90 5.96
CA ALA A 370 -8.04 2.77 5.07
C ALA A 370 -7.83 1.43 5.77
N ASN A 371 -6.71 1.27 6.45
CA ASN A 371 -6.38 0.01 7.14
C ASN A 371 -7.29 -0.25 8.35
N VAL A 372 -7.57 0.75 9.18
CA VAL A 372 -8.47 0.61 10.33
C VAL A 372 -9.91 0.34 9.89
N SER A 373 -10.38 0.99 8.81
CA SER A 373 -11.73 0.75 8.26
C SER A 373 -11.86 -0.66 7.69
N SER A 374 -10.87 -1.14 6.96
CA SER A 374 -10.86 -2.49 6.42
C SER A 374 -10.74 -3.55 7.50
N PHE A 375 -9.87 -3.34 8.51
CA PHE A 375 -9.80 -4.17 9.71
C PHE A 375 -11.17 -4.28 10.39
N ASN A 376 -11.81 -3.13 10.66
CA ASN A 376 -13.13 -3.09 11.27
C ASN A 376 -14.17 -3.86 10.46
N THR A 377 -14.19 -3.66 9.14
CA THR A 377 -15.14 -4.35 8.25
C THR A 377 -14.95 -5.87 8.31
N VAL A 378 -13.73 -6.35 8.19
CA VAL A 378 -13.42 -7.79 8.24
C VAL A 378 -13.70 -8.35 9.62
N PHE A 379 -13.24 -7.70 10.69
CA PHE A 379 -13.46 -8.19 12.04
C PHE A 379 -14.95 -8.23 12.39
N THR A 380 -15.69 -7.16 12.11
CA THR A 380 -17.11 -7.07 12.46
C THR A 380 -17.98 -7.99 11.59
N ASN A 381 -17.80 -8.01 10.28
CA ASN A 381 -18.67 -8.78 9.38
C ASN A 381 -18.22 -10.23 9.24
N ASP A 382 -16.90 -10.49 9.08
CA ASP A 382 -16.42 -11.84 8.74
C ASP A 382 -16.14 -12.70 9.97
N ILE A 383 -15.76 -12.09 11.09
CA ILE A 383 -15.50 -12.82 12.32
C ILE A 383 -16.71 -12.71 13.27
N TRP A 384 -17.05 -11.50 13.70
CA TRP A 384 -18.02 -11.31 14.76
C TRP A 384 -19.45 -11.68 14.34
N ALA A 385 -19.97 -11.09 13.27
CA ALA A 385 -21.34 -11.31 12.82
C ALA A 385 -21.58 -12.73 12.31
N LYS A 386 -20.56 -13.36 11.70
CA LYS A 386 -20.72 -14.72 11.16
C LYS A 386 -20.51 -15.84 12.17
N TYR A 387 -19.62 -15.65 13.15
CA TYR A 387 -19.21 -16.76 14.04
C TYR A 387 -19.53 -16.53 15.51
N VAL A 388 -19.65 -15.28 15.99
CA VAL A 388 -19.82 -14.97 17.41
C VAL A 388 -21.24 -14.54 17.75
N VAL A 389 -21.73 -13.45 17.13
CA VAL A 389 -23.06 -12.90 17.41
C VAL A 389 -23.83 -12.72 16.11
N ARG A 390 -24.80 -13.59 15.85
CA ARG A 390 -25.59 -13.63 14.63
C ARG A 390 -26.96 -12.98 14.82
N GLY A 391 -27.52 -12.47 13.69
CA GLY A 391 -28.94 -12.08 13.62
C GLY A 391 -29.33 -10.86 14.45
N ARG A 392 -28.38 -9.97 14.77
CA ARG A 392 -28.67 -8.68 15.39
C ARG A 392 -29.04 -7.64 14.35
N GLU A 393 -29.69 -6.58 14.79
CA GLU A 393 -30.04 -5.43 13.97
C GLU A 393 -28.79 -4.67 13.51
N ASP A 394 -28.90 -3.94 12.38
CA ASP A 394 -27.81 -3.16 11.78
C ASP A 394 -27.20 -2.17 12.78
N GLU A 395 -28.02 -1.56 13.63
CA GLU A 395 -27.56 -0.61 14.63
C GLU A 395 -26.54 -1.22 15.62
N TYR A 396 -26.74 -2.49 16.02
CA TYR A 396 -25.81 -3.23 16.86
C TYR A 396 -24.43 -3.34 16.18
N TYR A 397 -24.40 -3.74 14.90
CA TYR A 397 -23.13 -3.91 14.18
C TYR A 397 -22.43 -2.58 13.93
N VAL A 398 -23.16 -1.49 13.71
CA VAL A 398 -22.59 -0.14 13.59
C VAL A 398 -21.96 0.31 14.93
N ARG A 399 -22.65 0.11 16.06
CA ARG A 399 -22.11 0.43 17.39
C ARG A 399 -20.89 -0.41 17.71
N PHE A 400 -20.95 -1.71 17.45
CA PHE A 400 -19.83 -2.63 17.63
C PHE A 400 -18.65 -2.26 16.72
N GLY A 401 -18.91 -1.92 15.46
CA GLY A 401 -17.88 -1.45 14.52
C GLY A 401 -17.14 -0.18 15.00
N ARG A 402 -17.85 0.75 15.64
CA ARG A 402 -17.19 1.93 16.26
C ARG A 402 -16.26 1.53 17.41
N LEU A 403 -16.66 0.56 18.23
CA LEU A 403 -15.79 0.02 19.28
C LEU A 403 -14.56 -0.66 18.70
N ILE A 404 -14.73 -1.49 17.64
CA ILE A 404 -13.63 -2.17 16.97
C ILE A 404 -12.70 -1.17 16.28
N THR A 405 -13.21 -0.06 15.75
CA THR A 405 -12.37 1.03 15.24
C THR A 405 -11.46 1.57 16.35
N ALA A 406 -11.99 1.84 17.54
CA ALA A 406 -11.20 2.33 18.66
C ALA A 406 -10.13 1.31 19.12
N ILE A 407 -10.50 0.04 19.19
CA ILE A 407 -9.56 -1.06 19.52
C ILE A 407 -8.48 -1.16 18.44
N GLY A 408 -8.85 -1.06 17.15
CA GLY A 408 -7.91 -1.08 16.03
C GLY A 408 -6.89 0.04 16.09
N VAL A 409 -7.33 1.27 16.38
CA VAL A 409 -6.42 2.42 16.56
C VAL A 409 -5.49 2.21 17.76
N ALA A 410 -6.03 1.76 18.90
CA ALA A 410 -5.20 1.47 20.08
C ALA A 410 -4.15 0.38 19.81
N ALA A 411 -4.54 -0.69 19.10
CA ALA A 411 -3.60 -1.74 18.69
C ALA A 411 -2.55 -1.20 17.71
N SER A 412 -2.94 -0.30 16.80
CA SER A 412 -2.01 0.34 15.86
C SER A 412 -0.99 1.23 16.55
N VAL A 413 -1.35 1.88 17.68
CA VAL A 413 -0.38 2.60 18.53
C VAL A 413 0.71 1.65 19.04
N GLY A 414 0.32 0.46 19.52
CA GLY A 414 1.30 -0.55 19.95
C GLY A 414 2.20 -1.04 18.81
N THR A 415 1.62 -1.30 17.62
CA THR A 415 2.40 -1.80 16.46
C THR A 415 3.23 -0.72 15.77
N ALA A 416 2.97 0.56 15.99
CA ALA A 416 3.81 1.66 15.51
C ALA A 416 5.24 1.58 16.06
N PHE A 417 5.40 1.13 17.31
CA PHE A 417 6.72 0.90 17.91
C PHE A 417 7.50 -0.26 17.27
N LEU A 418 6.81 -1.23 16.64
CA LEU A 418 7.50 -2.26 15.85
C LEU A 418 8.07 -1.67 14.54
N ALA A 419 7.31 -0.78 13.90
CA ALA A 419 7.74 -0.13 12.67
C ALA A 419 8.98 0.75 12.87
N SER A 420 9.16 1.36 14.05
CA SER A 420 10.33 2.20 14.36
C SER A 420 11.65 1.42 14.40
N SER A 421 11.62 0.09 14.48
CA SER A 421 12.82 -0.77 14.47
C SER A 421 13.41 -1.00 13.07
N PHE A 422 12.75 -0.53 12.00
CA PHE A 422 13.17 -0.72 10.61
C PHE A 422 13.67 0.59 10.02
N SER A 423 14.90 0.59 9.50
CA SER A 423 15.50 1.74 8.80
C SER A 423 14.82 2.06 7.47
N ASN A 424 14.13 1.09 6.87
CA ASN A 424 13.38 1.23 5.63
C ASN A 424 11.97 0.64 5.81
N ILE A 425 10.97 1.51 5.89
CA ILE A 425 9.55 1.15 6.04
C ILE A 425 9.08 0.24 4.91
N MET A 426 9.57 0.45 3.67
CA MET A 426 9.14 -0.36 2.53
C MET A 426 9.57 -1.82 2.67
N SER A 427 10.78 -2.07 3.17
CA SER A 427 11.25 -3.44 3.43
C SER A 427 10.36 -4.17 4.43
N TYR A 428 9.97 -3.50 5.52
CA TYR A 428 9.04 -4.07 6.49
C TYR A 428 7.67 -4.42 5.87
N LEU A 429 7.13 -3.52 5.07
CA LEU A 429 5.83 -3.74 4.43
C LEU A 429 5.86 -4.86 3.40
N GLN A 430 6.93 -4.96 2.60
CA GLN A 430 7.09 -6.07 1.65
C GLN A 430 7.17 -7.42 2.39
N THR A 431 7.79 -7.44 3.57
CA THR A 431 7.79 -8.63 4.43
C THR A 431 6.36 -9.02 4.83
N LEU A 432 5.55 -8.06 5.28
CA LEU A 432 4.15 -8.31 5.61
C LEU A 432 3.33 -8.78 4.40
N PHE A 433 3.55 -8.17 3.23
CA PHE A 433 2.86 -8.57 2.00
C PHE A 433 3.23 -9.99 1.57
N SER A 434 4.50 -10.39 1.71
CA SER A 434 4.92 -11.76 1.41
C SER A 434 4.27 -12.81 2.32
N PHE A 435 4.01 -12.47 3.59
CA PHE A 435 3.42 -13.39 4.57
C PHE A 435 1.90 -13.49 4.47
N PHE A 436 1.20 -12.40 4.12
CA PHE A 436 -0.25 -12.31 4.22
C PHE A 436 -0.96 -12.19 2.87
N ASN A 437 -0.50 -11.30 2.00
CA ASN A 437 -1.17 -11.06 0.71
C ASN A 437 -0.85 -12.14 -0.33
N VAL A 438 0.41 -12.60 -0.39
CA VAL A 438 0.82 -13.63 -1.36
C VAL A 438 0.12 -14.97 -1.15
N PRO A 439 0.05 -15.54 0.06
CA PRO A 439 -0.71 -16.78 0.28
C PRO A 439 -2.19 -16.63 -0.04
N MET A 440 -2.79 -15.45 0.24
CA MET A 440 -4.15 -15.18 -0.17
C MET A 440 -4.30 -15.18 -1.70
N PHE A 441 -3.36 -14.54 -2.41
CA PHE A 441 -3.38 -14.47 -3.86
C PHE A 441 -3.31 -15.85 -4.52
N VAL A 442 -2.44 -16.76 -4.06
CA VAL A 442 -2.38 -18.11 -4.62
C VAL A 442 -3.70 -18.86 -4.42
N VAL A 443 -4.34 -18.72 -3.25
CA VAL A 443 -5.62 -19.36 -2.99
C VAL A 443 -6.71 -18.82 -3.92
N PHE A 444 -6.72 -17.50 -4.17
CA PHE A 444 -7.62 -16.89 -5.15
C PHE A 444 -7.36 -17.39 -6.56
N ILE A 445 -6.13 -17.33 -7.05
CA ILE A 445 -5.79 -17.72 -8.42
C ILE A 445 -6.13 -19.19 -8.67
N VAL A 446 -5.66 -20.09 -7.83
CA VAL A 446 -5.96 -21.52 -7.97
C VAL A 446 -7.46 -21.77 -7.85
N GLY A 447 -8.14 -21.12 -6.90
CA GLY A 447 -9.57 -21.27 -6.69
C GLY A 447 -10.44 -20.77 -7.83
N MET A 448 -10.04 -19.65 -8.47
CA MET A 448 -10.80 -19.03 -9.55
C MET A 448 -10.56 -19.66 -10.92
N PHE A 449 -9.35 -20.17 -11.17
CA PHE A 449 -9.00 -20.71 -12.50
C PHE A 449 -9.02 -22.23 -12.57
N TRP A 450 -9.16 -22.92 -11.43
CA TRP A 450 -9.16 -24.38 -11.41
C TRP A 450 -10.39 -24.95 -10.69
N LYS A 451 -11.35 -25.48 -11.46
CA LYS A 451 -12.61 -26.04 -10.93
C LYS A 451 -12.38 -27.18 -9.94
N ARG A 452 -11.31 -27.99 -10.14
CA ARG A 452 -10.99 -29.16 -9.31
C ARG A 452 -10.54 -28.78 -7.89
N ALA A 453 -10.19 -27.51 -7.63
CA ALA A 453 -9.78 -27.05 -6.29
C ALA A 453 -10.88 -27.34 -5.26
N SER A 454 -10.55 -28.20 -4.28
CA SER A 454 -11.48 -28.72 -3.29
C SER A 454 -11.75 -27.74 -2.15
N LYS A 455 -12.86 -27.94 -1.40
CA LYS A 455 -13.23 -27.08 -0.26
C LYS A 455 -12.10 -26.92 0.77
N LYS A 456 -11.36 -28.00 1.06
CA LYS A 456 -10.28 -28.02 2.06
C LYS A 456 -8.96 -27.42 1.55
N SER A 457 -8.75 -27.36 0.24
CA SER A 457 -7.48 -26.93 -0.33
C SER A 457 -7.18 -25.45 -0.02
N GLY A 458 -8.22 -24.59 0.09
CA GLY A 458 -8.05 -23.19 0.42
C GLY A 458 -7.40 -22.95 1.78
N PHE A 459 -7.83 -23.65 2.82
CA PHE A 459 -7.24 -23.55 4.16
C PHE A 459 -5.78 -24.01 4.17
N TRP A 460 -5.50 -25.20 3.64
CA TRP A 460 -4.15 -25.77 3.66
C TRP A 460 -3.18 -25.02 2.75
N GLY A 461 -3.65 -24.51 1.60
CA GLY A 461 -2.85 -23.67 0.72
C GLY A 461 -2.47 -22.34 1.37
N LEU A 462 -3.42 -21.68 2.06
CA LEU A 462 -3.16 -20.46 2.80
C LEU A 462 -2.15 -20.67 3.92
N LEU A 463 -2.34 -21.71 4.72
CA LEU A 463 -1.45 -22.06 5.83
C LEU A 463 -0.04 -22.40 5.33
N ALA A 464 0.08 -23.24 4.31
CA ALA A 464 1.37 -23.64 3.75
C ALA A 464 2.11 -22.47 3.11
N GLY A 465 1.41 -21.60 2.36
CA GLY A 465 2.01 -20.42 1.75
C GLY A 465 2.53 -19.43 2.79
N THR A 466 1.73 -19.12 3.82
CA THR A 466 2.15 -18.24 4.93
C THR A 466 3.35 -18.83 5.68
N THR A 467 3.30 -20.11 6.03
CA THR A 467 4.40 -20.80 6.73
C THR A 467 5.68 -20.82 5.90
N ALA A 468 5.59 -21.14 4.60
CA ALA A 468 6.75 -21.18 3.72
C ALA A 468 7.41 -19.80 3.55
N ALA A 469 6.62 -18.73 3.40
CA ALA A 469 7.15 -17.38 3.32
C ALA A 469 7.85 -16.97 4.62
N MET A 470 7.26 -17.27 5.79
CA MET A 470 7.86 -16.99 7.10
C MET A 470 9.13 -17.80 7.34
N VAL A 471 9.13 -19.09 7.03
CA VAL A 471 10.34 -19.95 7.15
C VAL A 471 11.45 -19.45 6.25
N ASN A 472 11.13 -19.08 4.99
CA ASN A 472 12.14 -18.54 4.08
C ASN A 472 12.77 -17.26 4.64
N TYR A 473 11.96 -16.33 5.15
CA TYR A 473 12.46 -15.07 5.67
C TYR A 473 13.20 -15.22 7.01
N PHE A 474 12.57 -15.85 8.03
CA PHE A 474 13.14 -15.88 9.38
C PHE A 474 14.21 -16.96 9.58
N VAL A 475 14.12 -18.10 8.84
CA VAL A 475 15.05 -19.19 9.01
C VAL A 475 16.12 -19.18 7.92
N LEU A 476 15.73 -19.11 6.63
CA LEU A 476 16.71 -19.21 5.55
C LEU A 476 17.47 -17.90 5.32
N TYR A 477 16.78 -16.78 5.33
CA TYR A 477 17.40 -15.47 5.10
C TYR A 477 18.09 -14.91 6.37
N LYS A 478 17.34 -14.73 7.47
CA LYS A 478 17.91 -14.08 8.68
C LYS A 478 19.04 -14.88 9.35
N GLN A 479 19.15 -16.19 9.08
CA GLN A 479 20.27 -17.02 9.52
C GLN A 479 21.34 -17.22 8.43
N ASP A 480 21.28 -16.44 7.37
CA ASP A 480 22.24 -16.43 6.24
C ASP A 480 22.45 -17.80 5.55
N VAL A 481 21.40 -18.64 5.52
CA VAL A 481 21.46 -19.95 4.86
C VAL A 481 21.49 -19.83 3.33
N ILE A 482 20.82 -18.82 2.78
CA ILE A 482 20.64 -18.63 1.33
C ILE A 482 21.43 -17.46 0.73
N GLY A 483 22.26 -16.75 1.55
CA GLY A 483 23.20 -15.73 1.08
C GLY A 483 22.59 -14.58 0.27
N ILE A 484 21.34 -14.15 0.58
CA ILE A 484 20.70 -13.00 -0.07
C ILE A 484 21.15 -11.72 0.65
N PRO A 485 21.70 -10.72 -0.08
CA PRO A 485 22.36 -9.58 0.57
C PRO A 485 21.38 -8.53 1.13
N THR A 486 20.11 -8.51 0.69
CA THR A 486 19.16 -7.45 1.07
C THR A 486 17.82 -7.99 1.55
N ASP A 487 17.16 -7.23 2.44
CA ASP A 487 15.79 -7.53 2.88
C ASP A 487 14.80 -7.55 1.69
N GLN A 488 14.98 -6.68 0.69
CA GLN A 488 14.08 -6.63 -0.48
C GLN A 488 14.23 -7.89 -1.35
N GLY A 489 15.47 -8.30 -1.66
CA GLY A 489 15.71 -9.57 -2.37
C GLY A 489 15.12 -10.77 -1.63
N ALA A 490 15.29 -10.80 -0.30
CA ALA A 490 14.72 -11.84 0.55
C ALA A 490 13.18 -11.85 0.53
N ASN A 491 12.54 -10.68 0.52
CA ASN A 491 11.08 -10.56 0.42
C ASN A 491 10.56 -11.12 -0.91
N PHE A 492 11.25 -10.85 -2.02
CA PHE A 492 10.86 -11.39 -3.34
C PHE A 492 10.96 -12.92 -3.38
N VAL A 493 12.05 -13.47 -2.85
CA VAL A 493 12.25 -14.94 -2.77
C VAL A 493 11.23 -15.56 -1.81
N SER A 494 10.97 -14.94 -0.65
CA SER A 494 9.95 -15.41 0.31
C SER A 494 8.55 -15.42 -0.29
N ALA A 495 8.23 -14.43 -1.11
CA ALA A 495 6.98 -14.37 -1.84
C ALA A 495 6.84 -15.52 -2.85
N ILE A 496 7.87 -15.77 -3.65
CA ILE A 496 7.89 -16.91 -4.59
C ILE A 496 7.75 -18.22 -3.82
N ALA A 497 8.50 -18.41 -2.74
CA ALA A 497 8.42 -19.62 -1.92
C ALA A 497 7.01 -19.84 -1.34
N GLY A 498 6.40 -18.77 -0.80
CA GLY A 498 5.03 -18.81 -0.29
C GLY A 498 3.99 -19.14 -1.37
N PHE A 499 4.12 -18.52 -2.55
CA PHE A 499 3.24 -18.80 -3.68
C PHE A 499 3.35 -20.24 -4.16
N VAL A 500 4.56 -20.73 -4.38
CA VAL A 500 4.81 -22.10 -4.87
C VAL A 500 4.34 -23.14 -3.86
N ALA A 501 4.71 -22.98 -2.58
CA ALA A 501 4.29 -23.90 -1.53
C ALA A 501 2.75 -23.92 -1.37
N GLY A 502 2.11 -22.77 -1.38
CA GLY A 502 0.65 -22.67 -1.34
C GLY A 502 0.00 -23.38 -2.53
N ALA A 503 0.49 -23.14 -3.76
CA ALA A 503 -0.04 -23.78 -4.97
C ALA A 503 0.14 -25.31 -4.95
N VAL A 504 1.33 -25.80 -4.61
CA VAL A 504 1.63 -27.23 -4.52
C VAL A 504 0.72 -27.93 -3.52
N VAL A 505 0.58 -27.34 -2.31
CA VAL A 505 -0.30 -27.92 -1.27
C VAL A 505 -1.77 -27.87 -1.69
N MET A 506 -2.23 -26.78 -2.33
CA MET A 506 -3.60 -26.73 -2.86
C MET A 506 -3.87 -27.81 -3.90
N VAL A 507 -2.92 -28.03 -4.82
CA VAL A 507 -3.04 -29.09 -5.84
C VAL A 507 -3.06 -30.46 -5.15
N ALA A 508 -2.10 -30.74 -4.27
CA ALA A 508 -2.01 -32.01 -3.55
C ALA A 508 -3.31 -32.30 -2.77
N VAL A 509 -3.76 -31.38 -1.92
CA VAL A 509 -5.00 -31.56 -1.14
C VAL A 509 -6.21 -31.74 -2.05
N SER A 510 -6.28 -31.02 -3.18
CA SER A 510 -7.38 -31.17 -4.12
C SER A 510 -7.40 -32.52 -4.82
N LEU A 511 -6.25 -33.12 -5.08
CA LEU A 511 -6.17 -34.47 -5.69
C LEU A 511 -6.71 -35.55 -4.74
N PHE A 512 -6.48 -35.40 -3.43
CA PHE A 512 -6.90 -36.36 -2.41
C PHE A 512 -8.29 -36.09 -1.77
N THR A 513 -8.95 -35.00 -2.17
CA THR A 513 -10.26 -34.63 -1.60
C THR A 513 -11.30 -34.37 -2.70
N ALA A 514 -12.59 -34.52 -2.36
CA ALA A 514 -13.66 -34.33 -3.33
C ALA A 514 -13.73 -32.85 -3.79
N PRO A 515 -13.96 -32.60 -5.09
CA PRO A 515 -14.20 -31.26 -5.61
C PRO A 515 -15.54 -30.70 -5.11
N LYS A 516 -15.72 -29.40 -5.24
CA LYS A 516 -16.99 -28.75 -5.04
C LYS A 516 -17.91 -29.05 -6.23
N PRO A 517 -19.23 -29.30 -6.02
CA PRO A 517 -20.17 -29.51 -7.13
C PRO A 517 -20.19 -28.32 -8.08
N ASP A 518 -20.37 -28.57 -9.38
CA ASP A 518 -20.36 -27.52 -10.42
C ASP A 518 -21.46 -26.47 -10.19
N GLU A 519 -22.58 -26.87 -9.62
CA GLU A 519 -23.69 -25.97 -9.27
C GLU A 519 -23.28 -24.92 -8.23
N GLU A 520 -22.45 -25.30 -7.26
CA GLU A 520 -21.92 -24.40 -6.22
C GLU A 520 -20.74 -23.53 -6.73
N LEU A 521 -20.22 -23.80 -7.94
CA LEU A 521 -19.09 -23.07 -8.53
C LEU A 521 -19.55 -21.92 -9.46
N GLN A 522 -20.85 -21.82 -9.75
CA GLN A 522 -21.36 -20.76 -10.63
C GLN A 522 -21.02 -19.36 -10.08
N GLY A 523 -20.39 -18.55 -10.93
CA GLY A 523 -19.93 -17.20 -10.55
C GLY A 523 -18.67 -17.16 -9.67
N LEU A 524 -18.12 -18.32 -9.27
CA LEU A 524 -16.94 -18.42 -8.40
C LEU A 524 -15.68 -18.91 -9.12
N VAL A 525 -15.83 -19.41 -10.35
CA VAL A 525 -14.73 -19.89 -11.20
C VAL A 525 -14.80 -19.17 -12.55
N TYR A 526 -13.64 -18.89 -13.13
CA TYR A 526 -13.54 -18.25 -14.43
C TYR A 526 -14.27 -19.07 -15.52
N GLY A 527 -15.06 -18.39 -16.34
CA GLY A 527 -15.89 -19.04 -17.36
C GLY A 527 -17.23 -19.60 -16.87
N THR A 528 -17.55 -19.53 -15.56
CA THR A 528 -18.86 -19.92 -15.01
C THR A 528 -19.73 -18.72 -14.65
N VAL A 529 -19.26 -17.51 -14.88
CA VAL A 529 -20.04 -16.28 -14.67
C VAL A 529 -21.16 -16.22 -15.72
N SER A 530 -22.40 -16.41 -15.28
CA SER A 530 -23.56 -16.33 -16.18
C SER A 530 -23.72 -14.91 -16.73
N PRO A 531 -24.10 -14.73 -18.02
CA PRO A 531 -24.35 -13.41 -18.60
C PRO A 531 -25.37 -12.56 -17.83
N GLY A 532 -26.27 -13.17 -17.06
CA GLY A 532 -27.23 -12.48 -16.19
C GLY A 532 -26.68 -11.92 -14.90
N MET A 533 -25.44 -12.25 -14.50
CA MET A 533 -24.73 -11.58 -13.41
C MET A 533 -24.03 -10.29 -13.87
N ALA A 534 -23.84 -10.12 -15.17
CA ALA A 534 -23.42 -8.86 -15.76
C ALA A 534 -24.62 -7.92 -15.82
N GLU A 535 -24.72 -6.99 -14.88
CA GLU A 535 -25.68 -5.88 -15.01
C GLU A 535 -25.44 -5.20 -16.37
N PRO A 536 -26.51 -4.88 -17.14
CA PRO A 536 -26.33 -4.16 -18.39
C PRO A 536 -25.59 -2.85 -18.12
N PRO A 537 -24.72 -2.41 -19.06
CA PRO A 537 -24.02 -1.14 -18.91
C PRO A 537 -25.01 -0.03 -18.59
N ALA A 538 -24.74 0.78 -17.58
CA ALA A 538 -25.59 1.93 -17.29
C ALA A 538 -25.56 2.91 -18.47
N ALA A 539 -26.66 3.62 -18.71
CA ALA A 539 -26.76 4.61 -19.78
C ALA A 539 -25.54 5.56 -19.74
N GLY A 540 -24.80 5.63 -20.85
CA GLY A 540 -23.58 6.42 -20.98
C GLY A 540 -22.26 5.70 -20.63
N ASP A 541 -22.26 4.45 -20.22
CA ASP A 541 -21.06 3.63 -20.03
C ASP A 541 -20.51 3.07 -21.37
N ASP A 542 -21.27 3.17 -22.47
CA ASP A 542 -20.87 2.70 -23.80
C ASP A 542 -19.80 3.57 -24.48
N ALA A 543 -19.52 4.76 -23.96
CA ALA A 543 -18.48 5.63 -24.51
C ALA A 543 -17.12 4.89 -24.48
N TRP A 544 -16.39 4.92 -25.60
CA TRP A 544 -15.14 4.18 -25.79
C TRP A 544 -14.12 4.45 -24.66
N TYR A 545 -14.00 5.70 -24.20
CA TYR A 545 -13.09 6.13 -23.11
C TYR A 545 -13.54 5.65 -21.71
N ARG A 546 -14.71 5.02 -21.61
CA ARG A 546 -15.21 4.40 -20.36
C ARG A 546 -15.11 2.87 -20.38
N ARG A 547 -14.72 2.28 -21.50
CA ARG A 547 -14.57 0.81 -21.60
C ARG A 547 -13.41 0.34 -20.75
N PRO A 548 -13.64 -0.55 -19.74
CA PRO A 548 -12.59 -0.99 -18.83
C PRO A 548 -11.37 -1.59 -19.54
N ALA A 549 -11.57 -2.40 -20.58
CA ALA A 549 -10.47 -3.01 -21.33
C ALA A 549 -9.54 -1.98 -21.99
N LEU A 550 -10.10 -0.91 -22.61
CA LEU A 550 -9.29 0.14 -23.24
C LEU A 550 -8.50 0.96 -22.22
N LEU A 551 -9.14 1.28 -21.07
CA LEU A 551 -8.44 1.95 -19.96
C LEU A 551 -7.29 1.08 -19.44
N GLY A 552 -7.52 -0.23 -19.27
CA GLY A 552 -6.49 -1.16 -18.79
C GLY A 552 -5.31 -1.26 -19.75
N TRP A 553 -5.56 -1.52 -21.03
CA TRP A 553 -4.48 -1.61 -22.03
C TRP A 553 -3.75 -0.28 -22.22
N GLY A 554 -4.47 0.85 -22.20
CA GLY A 554 -3.87 2.17 -22.23
C GLY A 554 -2.88 2.40 -21.08
N ALA A 555 -3.23 2.00 -19.87
CA ALA A 555 -2.35 2.11 -18.71
C ALA A 555 -1.10 1.20 -18.83
N VAL A 556 -1.25 -0.05 -19.30
CA VAL A 556 -0.11 -0.96 -19.52
C VAL A 556 0.85 -0.43 -20.57
N ILE A 557 0.32 0.03 -21.72
CA ILE A 557 1.13 0.58 -22.80
C ILE A 557 1.88 1.84 -22.34
N LEU A 558 1.20 2.72 -21.60
CA LEU A 558 1.81 3.94 -21.07
C LEU A 558 2.91 3.61 -20.05
N ALA A 559 2.69 2.65 -19.15
CA ALA A 559 3.70 2.20 -18.19
C ALA A 559 4.91 1.59 -18.90
N ALA A 560 4.69 0.76 -19.93
CA ALA A 560 5.76 0.21 -20.74
C ALA A 560 6.57 1.31 -21.47
N ALA A 561 5.91 2.34 -22.01
CA ALA A 561 6.57 3.47 -22.62
C ALA A 561 7.44 4.27 -21.62
N CYS A 562 6.99 4.41 -20.38
CA CYS A 562 7.76 5.05 -19.32
C CYS A 562 9.03 4.29 -18.91
N TYR A 563 9.13 2.99 -19.22
CA TYR A 563 10.37 2.23 -18.98
C TYR A 563 11.51 2.60 -19.93
N ILE A 564 11.22 3.05 -21.15
CA ILE A 564 12.21 3.27 -22.20
C ILE A 564 13.40 4.12 -21.73
N PRO A 565 13.20 5.28 -21.07
CA PRO A 565 14.31 6.12 -20.60
C PRO A 565 15.17 5.49 -19.49
N PHE A 566 14.67 4.45 -18.80
CA PHE A 566 15.36 3.80 -17.67
C PHE A 566 15.90 2.41 -18.01
N SER A 567 15.77 1.98 -19.26
CA SER A 567 16.20 0.64 -19.71
C SER A 567 17.61 0.62 -20.31
N PHE A 568 18.20 1.81 -20.54
CA PHE A 568 19.51 1.95 -21.18
C PHE A 568 20.44 2.80 -20.33
#